data_f330821b7f79d75971afc5a92e6700ec
#
_entry.id   f330821b7f79d75971afc5a92e6700ec
#
_cell.length_a   1.000
_cell.length_b   1.000
_cell.length_c   1.000
_cell.angle_alpha   90.00
_cell.angle_beta   90.00
_cell.angle_gamma   90.00
#
_symmetry.space_group_name_H-M   'P 1'
#
loop_
_entity.id
_entity.type
_entity.pdbx_description
1 polymer ?
#
loop_
_entity_poly.entity_id
_entity_poly.type
_entity_poly.pdbx_seq_one_letter_code
_entity_poly.pdbx_strand_id
1 'polypeptide(L)'
;LAEGEDVLKSYRNQAEVDRNQPDYIENLTSRDMRSLHENSEENEAQIQEDAEEGWQESNRSPLAGRMSGTMEELERIQSSEAMASDEVQECLKDSLDCYRNCTETTLRCLSLGGKHAKPEHINLLIDCARMCNTNADFMLRNSTYYPQTCGITADICDECADDCDRFDDDFMKECASVCRRCAESCREMAK
;
A
#
# COMPACT_ATOMS: atom_id res chain seq x y z
N LEU A 1 23.22 -15.97 -19.90
CA LEU A 1 24.17 -14.91 -19.45
C LEU A 1 24.60 -13.97 -20.60
N ALA A 2 24.63 -14.43 -21.87
CA ALA A 2 25.00 -13.61 -23.02
C ALA A 2 23.91 -12.61 -23.46
N GLU A 3 22.63 -12.95 -23.31
CA GLU A 3 21.49 -12.09 -23.72
C GLU A 3 21.35 -10.83 -22.86
N GLY A 4 21.72 -10.86 -21.58
CA GLY A 4 21.67 -9.70 -20.70
C GLY A 4 22.72 -8.63 -20.97
N GLU A 5 23.91 -9.02 -21.47
CA GLU A 5 24.99 -8.08 -21.82
C GLU A 5 24.68 -7.30 -23.10
N ASP A 6 23.98 -7.91 -24.06
CA ASP A 6 23.60 -7.24 -25.30
C ASP A 6 22.49 -6.21 -25.08
N VAL A 7 21.54 -6.48 -24.16
CA VAL A 7 20.49 -5.53 -23.77
C VAL A 7 21.11 -4.31 -23.05
N LEU A 8 22.04 -4.52 -22.13
CA LEU A 8 22.72 -3.42 -21.44
C LEU A 8 23.61 -2.57 -22.37
N LYS A 9 24.23 -3.18 -23.38
CA LYS A 9 24.96 -2.45 -24.42
C LYS A 9 24.05 -1.61 -25.29
N SER A 10 22.86 -2.13 -25.63
CA SER A 10 21.86 -1.38 -26.40
C SER A 10 21.38 -0.13 -25.65
N TYR A 11 21.06 -0.23 -24.35
CA TYR A 11 20.67 0.92 -23.53
C TYR A 11 21.81 1.94 -23.35
N ARG A 12 23.04 1.48 -23.23
CA ARG A 12 24.20 2.37 -23.11
C ARG A 12 24.48 3.14 -24.39
N ASN A 13 24.33 2.50 -25.54
CA ASN A 13 24.47 3.14 -26.86
C ASN A 13 23.34 4.15 -27.10
N GLN A 14 22.09 3.85 -26.70
CA GLN A 14 20.97 4.79 -26.80
C GLN A 14 21.21 6.05 -25.96
N ALA A 15 21.69 5.87 -24.72
CA ALA A 15 22.01 7.00 -23.82
C ALA A 15 23.22 7.84 -24.29
N GLU A 16 24.13 7.29 -25.11
CA GLU A 16 25.20 8.05 -25.74
C GLU A 16 24.73 8.84 -26.97
N VAL A 17 23.80 8.28 -27.74
CA VAL A 17 23.16 8.98 -28.88
C VAL A 17 22.36 10.17 -28.37
N ASP A 18 21.56 9.99 -27.29
CA ASP A 18 20.74 11.06 -26.70
C ASP A 18 21.59 12.18 -26.07
N ARG A 19 22.79 11.87 -25.59
CA ARG A 19 23.73 12.86 -25.05
C ARG A 19 24.44 13.70 -26.12
N ASN A 20 24.51 13.21 -27.36
CA ASN A 20 25.18 13.88 -28.48
C ASN A 20 24.22 14.62 -29.41
N GLN A 21 22.96 14.80 -29.02
CA GLN A 21 21.97 15.66 -29.72
C GLN A 21 21.60 16.90 -28.89
N PRO A 22 22.50 17.89 -28.72
CA PRO A 22 22.13 19.14 -28.05
C PRO A 22 21.19 20.02 -28.88
N ASP A 23 21.04 19.77 -30.17
CA ASP A 23 20.43 20.69 -31.10
C ASP A 23 18.95 20.48 -31.41
N TYR A 24 18.30 19.45 -30.85
CA TYR A 24 16.90 19.15 -31.15
C TYR A 24 15.95 20.18 -30.53
N ILE A 25 16.24 20.66 -29.34
CA ILE A 25 15.41 21.65 -28.63
C ILE A 25 15.66 23.07 -29.18
N GLU A 26 16.88 23.39 -29.58
CA GLU A 26 17.19 24.76 -30.14
C GLU A 26 16.65 24.98 -31.56
N ASN A 27 16.32 23.92 -32.33
CA ASN A 27 15.80 23.99 -33.69
C ASN A 27 14.27 23.92 -33.78
N LEU A 28 13.54 23.83 -32.68
CA LEU A 28 12.07 23.91 -32.69
C LEU A 28 11.65 25.33 -33.04
N THR A 29 11.02 25.47 -34.19
CA THR A 29 10.47 26.78 -34.64
C THR A 29 9.30 27.20 -33.75
N SER A 30 8.99 28.49 -33.69
CA SER A 30 7.82 29.03 -32.96
C SER A 30 6.50 28.41 -33.44
N ARG A 31 6.50 27.79 -34.61
CA ARG A 31 5.35 27.06 -35.18
C ARG A 31 5.23 25.66 -34.60
N ASP A 32 6.36 24.96 -34.40
CA ASP A 32 6.41 23.64 -33.83
C ASP A 32 6.02 23.69 -32.34
N MET A 33 6.48 24.71 -31.61
CA MET A 33 6.11 24.93 -30.20
C MET A 33 4.62 25.23 -30.03
N ARG A 34 4.01 25.94 -30.99
CA ARG A 34 2.58 26.24 -30.96
C ARG A 34 1.75 24.98 -31.24
N SER A 35 2.16 24.17 -32.21
CA SER A 35 1.53 22.89 -32.52
C SER A 35 1.61 21.87 -31.37
N LEU A 36 2.73 21.85 -30.65
CA LEU A 36 2.89 21.03 -29.45
C LEU A 36 1.99 21.47 -28.28
N HIS A 37 1.79 22.80 -28.17
CA HIS A 37 0.92 23.36 -27.14
C HIS A 37 -0.57 23.13 -27.46
N GLU A 38 -0.99 23.32 -28.70
CA GLU A 38 -2.35 23.03 -29.16
C GLU A 38 -2.70 21.52 -29.01
N ASN A 39 -1.78 20.61 -29.36
CA ASN A 39 -1.96 19.17 -29.14
C ASN A 39 -1.99 18.79 -27.65
N SER A 40 -1.31 19.54 -26.78
CA SER A 40 -1.34 19.32 -25.33
C SER A 40 -2.70 19.73 -24.73
N GLU A 41 -3.23 20.88 -25.13
CA GLU A 41 -4.54 21.37 -24.68
C GLU A 41 -5.69 20.45 -25.15
N GLU A 42 -5.64 19.97 -26.41
CA GLU A 42 -6.62 19.01 -26.94
C GLU A 42 -6.55 17.66 -26.21
N ASN A 43 -5.34 17.17 -25.88
CA ASN A 43 -5.15 15.95 -25.10
C ASN A 43 -5.64 16.10 -23.67
N GLU A 44 -5.40 17.24 -23.01
CA GLU A 44 -5.88 17.50 -21.65
C GLU A 44 -7.42 17.57 -21.61
N ALA A 45 -8.04 18.20 -22.60
CA ALA A 45 -9.50 18.26 -22.71
C ALA A 45 -10.12 16.85 -22.92
N GLN A 46 -9.50 16.01 -23.77
CA GLN A 46 -9.97 14.65 -24.03
C GLN A 46 -9.80 13.76 -22.79
N ILE A 47 -8.69 13.88 -22.05
CA ILE A 47 -8.47 13.15 -20.80
C ILE A 47 -9.50 13.56 -19.74
N GLN A 48 -9.88 14.83 -19.65
CA GLN A 48 -10.94 15.28 -18.75
C GLN A 48 -12.32 14.74 -19.15
N GLU A 49 -12.65 14.75 -20.42
CA GLU A 49 -13.93 14.23 -20.92
C GLU A 49 -14.04 12.71 -20.69
N ASP A 50 -12.99 11.95 -21.00
CA ASP A 50 -12.92 10.50 -20.75
C ASP A 50 -12.95 10.18 -19.25
N ALA A 51 -12.36 11.01 -18.39
CA ALA A 51 -12.40 10.86 -16.95
C ALA A 51 -13.81 11.14 -16.39
N GLU A 52 -14.52 12.16 -16.89
CA GLU A 52 -15.88 12.48 -16.48
C GLU A 52 -16.88 11.41 -16.96
N GLU A 53 -16.75 10.89 -18.18
CA GLU A 53 -17.57 9.78 -18.68
C GLU A 53 -17.30 8.49 -17.90
N GLY A 54 -16.06 8.14 -17.64
CA GLY A 54 -15.67 6.98 -16.83
C GLY A 54 -16.17 7.08 -15.40
N TRP A 55 -16.16 8.30 -14.81
CA TRP A 55 -16.70 8.54 -13.48
C TRP A 55 -18.22 8.43 -13.42
N GLN A 56 -18.94 8.93 -14.45
CA GLN A 56 -20.40 8.80 -14.57
C GLN A 56 -20.82 7.35 -14.79
N GLU A 57 -20.07 6.56 -15.55
CA GLU A 57 -20.36 5.16 -15.80
C GLU A 57 -20.04 4.29 -14.59
N SER A 58 -18.96 4.56 -13.87
CA SER A 58 -18.60 3.92 -12.61
C SER A 58 -19.58 4.25 -11.46
N ASN A 59 -20.16 5.46 -11.47
CA ASN A 59 -21.19 5.90 -10.51
C ASN A 59 -22.64 5.57 -10.94
N ARG A 60 -22.85 4.96 -12.09
CA ARG A 60 -24.12 4.29 -12.41
C ARG A 60 -24.22 3.04 -11.56
N SER A 61 -24.66 3.28 -10.32
CA SER A 61 -24.93 2.24 -9.34
C SER A 61 -25.76 1.12 -9.96
N PRO A 62 -25.33 -0.14 -9.86
CA PRO A 62 -26.17 -1.30 -10.23
C PRO A 62 -27.47 -1.37 -9.43
N LEU A 63 -27.66 -0.49 -8.45
CA LEU A 63 -28.83 -0.40 -7.57
C LEU A 63 -30.02 0.33 -8.17
N ALA A 64 -29.87 1.10 -9.25
CA ALA A 64 -31.00 1.81 -9.87
C ALA A 64 -32.06 0.87 -10.48
N GLY A 65 -31.78 -0.42 -10.63
CA GLY A 65 -32.71 -1.43 -11.14
C GLY A 65 -33.38 -2.33 -10.09
N ARG A 66 -33.09 -2.12 -8.79
CA ARG A 66 -33.56 -2.97 -7.68
C ARG A 66 -34.24 -2.21 -6.54
N MET A 67 -34.93 -1.13 -6.82
CA MET A 67 -35.71 -0.42 -5.79
C MET A 67 -37.10 -1.07 -5.60
N SER A 68 -37.12 -2.31 -5.12
CA SER A 68 -38.29 -2.92 -4.50
C SER A 68 -37.91 -3.66 -3.20
N GLY A 69 -36.85 -3.21 -2.55
CA GLY A 69 -36.49 -3.68 -1.20
C GLY A 69 -37.30 -2.93 -0.13
N THR A 70 -37.70 -3.65 0.91
CA THR A 70 -38.37 -3.06 2.07
C THR A 70 -37.40 -2.12 2.82
N MET A 71 -37.92 -1.14 3.59
CA MET A 71 -37.12 -0.26 4.45
C MET A 71 -36.20 -1.06 5.38
N GLU A 72 -36.66 -2.20 5.89
CA GLU A 72 -35.86 -3.14 6.70
C GLU A 72 -34.61 -3.69 5.97
N GLU A 73 -34.72 -3.92 4.68
CA GLU A 73 -33.62 -4.44 3.87
C GLU A 73 -32.57 -3.34 3.60
N LEU A 74 -33.01 -2.10 3.41
CA LEU A 74 -32.13 -0.94 3.29
C LEU A 74 -31.39 -0.64 4.61
N GLU A 75 -32.08 -0.69 5.74
CA GLU A 75 -31.47 -0.51 7.07
C GLU A 75 -30.46 -1.62 7.38
N ARG A 76 -30.73 -2.86 6.96
CA ARG A 76 -29.79 -3.98 7.13
C ARG A 76 -28.56 -3.85 6.26
N ILE A 77 -28.68 -3.36 5.02
CA ILE A 77 -27.54 -3.11 4.13
C ILE A 77 -26.68 -1.98 4.68
N GLN A 78 -27.29 -0.86 5.07
CA GLN A 78 -26.57 0.30 5.64
C GLN A 78 -25.88 -0.05 6.96
N SER A 79 -26.49 -0.85 7.83
CA SER A 79 -25.84 -1.30 9.07
C SER A 79 -24.68 -2.26 8.82
N SER A 80 -24.79 -3.15 7.82
CA SER A 80 -23.73 -4.07 7.43
C SER A 80 -22.52 -3.35 6.81
N GLU A 81 -22.77 -2.34 5.96
CA GLU A 81 -21.70 -1.53 5.37
C GLU A 81 -21.01 -0.64 6.41
N ALA A 82 -21.76 -0.10 7.37
CA ALA A 82 -21.21 0.68 8.47
C ALA A 82 -20.35 -0.17 9.40
N MET A 83 -20.78 -1.38 9.76
CA MET A 83 -19.99 -2.31 10.59
C MET A 83 -18.73 -2.76 9.88
N ALA A 84 -18.81 -3.11 8.60
CA ALA A 84 -17.63 -3.47 7.79
C ALA A 84 -16.63 -2.29 7.68
N SER A 85 -17.13 -1.04 7.67
CA SER A 85 -16.29 0.17 7.70
C SER A 85 -15.58 0.34 9.05
N ASP A 86 -16.25 0.07 10.16
CA ASP A 86 -15.67 0.20 11.50
C ASP A 86 -14.60 -0.87 11.76
N GLU A 87 -14.82 -2.12 11.35
CA GLU A 87 -13.85 -3.21 11.44
C GLU A 87 -12.59 -2.93 10.59
N VAL A 88 -12.77 -2.41 9.38
CA VAL A 88 -11.66 -1.99 8.51
C VAL A 88 -10.86 -0.85 9.16
N GLN A 89 -11.52 0.14 9.76
CA GLN A 89 -10.85 1.25 10.43
C GLN A 89 -10.08 0.79 11.68
N GLU A 90 -10.61 -0.15 12.44
CA GLU A 90 -9.92 -0.75 13.59
C GLU A 90 -8.67 -1.52 13.14
N CYS A 91 -8.78 -2.39 12.15
CA CYS A 91 -7.65 -3.13 11.59
C CYS A 91 -6.57 -2.19 11.01
N LEU A 92 -6.99 -1.14 10.31
CA LEU A 92 -6.07 -0.11 9.81
C LEU A 92 -5.30 0.57 10.96
N LYS A 93 -6.00 0.96 12.01
CA LYS A 93 -5.40 1.57 13.20
C LYS A 93 -4.41 0.62 13.87
N ASP A 94 -4.79 -0.63 14.08
CA ASP A 94 -3.93 -1.65 14.70
C ASP A 94 -2.69 -1.93 13.85
N SER A 95 -2.82 -1.97 12.52
CA SER A 95 -1.69 -2.11 11.60
C SER A 95 -0.70 -0.94 11.72
N LEU A 96 -1.19 0.31 11.77
CA LEU A 96 -0.34 1.49 11.94
C LEU A 96 0.32 1.56 13.33
N ASP A 97 -0.40 1.19 14.37
CA ASP A 97 0.14 1.12 15.74
C ASP A 97 1.21 0.03 15.84
N CYS A 98 1.00 -1.14 15.22
CA CYS A 98 1.99 -2.21 15.17
C CYS A 98 3.24 -1.80 14.38
N TYR A 99 3.08 -1.18 13.21
CA TYR A 99 4.20 -0.63 12.43
C TYR A 99 5.08 0.30 13.27
N ARG A 100 4.46 1.28 13.94
CA ARG A 100 5.16 2.24 14.79
C ARG A 100 5.90 1.55 15.94
N ASN A 101 5.19 0.70 16.68
CA ASN A 101 5.73 0.03 17.86
C ASN A 101 6.90 -0.91 17.51
N CYS A 102 6.77 -1.75 16.47
CA CYS A 102 7.86 -2.62 16.02
C CYS A 102 9.08 -1.83 15.53
N THR A 103 8.88 -0.67 14.89
CA THR A 103 9.96 0.20 14.45
C THR A 103 10.71 0.80 15.64
N GLU A 104 10.00 1.35 16.64
CA GLU A 104 10.58 1.90 17.88
C GLU A 104 11.29 0.80 18.68
N THR A 105 10.69 -0.39 18.79
CA THR A 105 11.29 -1.55 19.46
C THR A 105 12.58 -1.98 18.78
N THR A 106 12.63 -2.02 17.45
CA THR A 106 13.84 -2.33 16.67
C THR A 106 15.00 -1.38 17.04
N LEU A 107 14.74 -0.08 17.04
CA LEU A 107 15.77 0.92 17.38
C LEU A 107 16.27 0.75 18.83
N ARG A 108 15.35 0.44 19.75
CA ARG A 108 15.69 0.20 21.15
C ARG A 108 16.51 -1.08 21.33
N CYS A 109 16.13 -2.16 20.67
CA CYS A 109 16.87 -3.42 20.67
C CYS A 109 18.30 -3.27 20.12
N LEU A 110 18.47 -2.53 19.03
CA LEU A 110 19.79 -2.23 18.47
C LEU A 110 20.64 -1.40 19.44
N SER A 111 20.03 -0.47 20.18
CA SER A 111 20.74 0.35 21.17
C SER A 111 21.17 -0.45 22.39
N LEU A 112 20.38 -1.43 22.84
CA LEU A 112 20.70 -2.30 23.97
C LEU A 112 21.78 -3.33 23.62
N GLY A 113 21.80 -3.81 22.38
CA GLY A 113 22.75 -4.83 21.96
C GLY A 113 22.50 -6.22 22.55
N GLY A 114 23.51 -7.08 22.48
CA GLY A 114 23.47 -8.42 23.09
C GLY A 114 22.33 -9.28 22.54
N LYS A 115 21.52 -9.88 23.43
CA LYS A 115 20.40 -10.76 23.03
C LYS A 115 19.32 -10.04 22.22
N HIS A 116 19.14 -8.73 22.45
CA HIS A 116 18.16 -7.90 21.76
C HIS A 116 18.58 -7.56 20.31
N ALA A 117 19.86 -7.50 20.03
CA ALA A 117 20.38 -7.16 18.69
C ALA A 117 20.74 -8.39 17.85
N LYS A 118 20.19 -9.57 18.17
CA LYS A 118 20.38 -10.76 17.32
C LYS A 118 19.72 -10.55 15.96
N PRO A 119 20.40 -10.91 14.86
CA PRO A 119 19.88 -10.70 13.51
C PRO A 119 18.48 -11.28 13.28
N GLU A 120 18.19 -12.47 13.81
CA GLU A 120 16.91 -13.14 13.64
C GLU A 120 15.78 -12.33 14.28
N HIS A 121 15.97 -11.85 15.51
CA HIS A 121 15.03 -11.00 16.24
C HIS A 121 14.81 -9.66 15.52
N ILE A 122 15.89 -8.98 15.13
CA ILE A 122 15.82 -7.69 14.44
C ILE A 122 15.12 -7.80 13.09
N ASN A 123 15.42 -8.84 12.31
CA ASN A 123 14.77 -9.06 11.02
C ASN A 123 13.26 -9.29 11.18
N LEU A 124 12.85 -10.08 12.17
CA LEU A 124 11.43 -10.35 12.42
C LEU A 124 10.66 -9.09 12.83
N LEU A 125 11.24 -8.24 13.67
CA LEU A 125 10.66 -6.92 14.01
C LEU A 125 10.52 -6.02 12.77
N ILE A 126 11.53 -6.01 11.89
CA ILE A 126 11.51 -5.25 10.64
C ILE A 126 10.46 -5.80 9.68
N ASP A 127 10.38 -7.12 9.51
CA ASP A 127 9.41 -7.78 8.64
C ASP A 127 7.98 -7.48 9.12
N CYS A 128 7.72 -7.59 10.41
CA CYS A 128 6.44 -7.25 11.03
C CYS A 128 6.09 -5.78 10.77
N ALA A 129 6.98 -4.85 11.05
CA ALA A 129 6.76 -3.43 10.81
C ALA A 129 6.47 -3.14 9.33
N ARG A 130 7.25 -3.71 8.41
CA ARG A 130 7.08 -3.51 6.96
C ARG A 130 5.75 -4.07 6.47
N MET A 131 5.38 -5.27 6.92
CA MET A 131 4.14 -5.89 6.49
C MET A 131 2.92 -5.13 7.02
N CYS A 132 2.93 -4.68 8.28
CA CYS A 132 1.87 -3.85 8.85
C CYS A 132 1.70 -2.53 8.07
N ASN A 133 2.80 -1.85 7.72
CA ASN A 133 2.73 -0.63 6.90
C ASN A 133 2.18 -0.91 5.49
N THR A 134 2.61 -1.99 4.86
CA THR A 134 2.11 -2.40 3.54
C THR A 134 0.61 -2.73 3.61
N ASN A 135 0.16 -3.47 4.63
CA ASN A 135 -1.25 -3.79 4.83
C ASN A 135 -2.10 -2.54 5.00
N ALA A 136 -1.64 -1.57 5.81
CA ALA A 136 -2.31 -0.29 5.99
C ALA A 136 -2.45 0.48 4.66
N ASP A 137 -1.43 0.49 3.80
CA ASP A 137 -1.49 1.11 2.48
C ASP A 137 -2.54 0.43 1.57
N PHE A 138 -2.63 -0.91 1.56
CA PHE A 138 -3.65 -1.63 0.80
C PHE A 138 -5.06 -1.32 1.29
N MET A 139 -5.27 -1.20 2.60
CA MET A 139 -6.56 -0.83 3.20
C MET A 139 -6.94 0.62 2.88
N LEU A 140 -6.01 1.58 3.02
CA LEU A 140 -6.23 3.00 2.73
C LEU A 140 -6.65 3.25 1.27
N ARG A 141 -6.12 2.48 0.34
CA ARG A 141 -6.48 2.54 -1.08
C ARG A 141 -7.70 1.71 -1.44
N ASN A 142 -8.35 1.09 -0.47
CA ASN A 142 -9.46 0.16 -0.68
C ASN A 142 -9.15 -0.92 -1.73
N SER A 143 -7.93 -1.47 -1.69
CA SER A 143 -7.46 -2.48 -2.63
C SER A 143 -8.21 -3.79 -2.46
N THR A 144 -8.58 -4.45 -3.56
CA THR A 144 -9.21 -5.78 -3.53
C THR A 144 -8.29 -6.87 -2.97
N TYR A 145 -7.01 -6.59 -2.76
CA TYR A 145 -6.00 -7.52 -2.23
C TYR A 145 -5.78 -7.36 -0.72
N TYR A 146 -6.44 -6.41 -0.03
CA TYR A 146 -6.21 -6.24 1.41
C TYR A 146 -6.55 -7.49 2.25
N PRO A 147 -7.55 -8.35 1.91
CA PRO A 147 -7.78 -9.56 2.71
C PRO A 147 -6.60 -10.52 2.69
N GLN A 148 -5.92 -10.66 1.55
CA GLN A 148 -4.73 -11.51 1.43
C GLN A 148 -3.54 -10.90 2.20
N THR A 149 -3.34 -9.59 2.14
CA THR A 149 -2.29 -8.93 2.93
C THR A 149 -2.57 -9.01 4.41
N CYS A 150 -3.83 -8.91 4.85
CA CYS A 150 -4.24 -9.12 6.23
C CYS A 150 -3.88 -10.53 6.73
N GLY A 151 -4.12 -11.58 5.93
CA GLY A 151 -3.77 -12.94 6.30
C GLY A 151 -2.27 -13.10 6.59
N ILE A 152 -1.42 -12.63 5.67
CA ILE A 152 0.04 -12.68 5.84
C ILE A 152 0.50 -11.80 7.01
N THR A 153 -0.11 -10.63 7.19
CA THR A 153 0.20 -9.72 8.30
C THR A 153 -0.09 -10.39 9.65
N ALA A 154 -1.22 -11.07 9.76
CA ALA A 154 -1.59 -11.77 10.99
C ALA A 154 -0.56 -12.84 11.38
N ASP A 155 -0.11 -13.64 10.39
CA ASP A 155 0.89 -14.70 10.64
C ASP A 155 2.23 -14.12 11.13
N ILE A 156 2.72 -13.06 10.47
CA ILE A 156 3.99 -12.42 10.86
C ILE A 156 3.86 -11.71 12.21
N CYS A 157 2.72 -11.08 12.51
CA CYS A 157 2.48 -10.44 13.80
C CYS A 157 2.47 -11.45 14.95
N ASP A 158 1.89 -12.64 14.77
CA ASP A 158 1.94 -13.70 15.79
C ASP A 158 3.36 -14.18 16.05
N GLU A 159 4.11 -14.46 14.98
CA GLU A 159 5.50 -14.91 15.10
C GLU A 159 6.36 -13.83 15.82
N CYS A 160 6.15 -12.56 15.49
CA CYS A 160 6.81 -11.44 16.13
C CYS A 160 6.43 -11.32 17.61
N ALA A 161 5.17 -11.52 17.96
CA ALA A 161 4.69 -11.50 19.35
C ALA A 161 5.33 -12.64 20.17
N ASP A 162 5.36 -13.85 19.62
CA ASP A 162 5.95 -15.02 20.29
C ASP A 162 7.46 -14.87 20.50
N ASP A 163 8.16 -14.22 19.55
CA ASP A 163 9.58 -13.94 19.71
C ASP A 163 9.83 -12.84 20.76
N CYS A 164 9.01 -11.79 20.78
CA CYS A 164 9.07 -10.72 21.78
C CYS A 164 8.83 -11.25 23.21
N ASP A 165 7.93 -12.23 23.39
CA ASP A 165 7.63 -12.82 24.70
C ASP A 165 8.77 -13.64 25.31
N ARG A 166 9.83 -13.92 24.55
CA ARG A 166 11.05 -14.54 25.09
C ARG A 166 11.89 -13.59 25.94
N PHE A 167 11.51 -12.31 25.98
CA PHE A 167 12.20 -11.29 26.74
C PHE A 167 11.36 -10.86 27.95
N ASP A 168 12.02 -10.58 29.08
CA ASP A 168 11.33 -10.18 30.30
C ASP A 168 11.07 -8.66 30.39
N ASP A 169 11.58 -7.90 29.41
CA ASP A 169 11.51 -6.46 29.37
C ASP A 169 10.09 -5.94 29.08
N ASP A 170 9.63 -4.95 29.80
CA ASP A 170 8.25 -4.41 29.65
C ASP A 170 7.95 -3.90 28.24
N PHE A 171 8.92 -3.26 27.56
CA PHE A 171 8.73 -2.79 26.18
C PHE A 171 8.63 -3.93 25.17
N MET A 172 9.24 -5.09 25.45
CA MET A 172 9.09 -6.30 24.64
C MET A 172 7.70 -6.90 24.83
N LYS A 173 7.20 -6.96 26.05
CA LYS A 173 5.83 -7.39 26.36
C LYS A 173 4.77 -6.48 25.75
N GLU A 174 5.03 -5.16 25.74
CA GLU A 174 4.18 -4.19 25.04
C GLU A 174 4.17 -4.45 23.53
N CYS A 175 5.32 -4.71 22.92
CA CYS A 175 5.44 -5.06 21.51
C CYS A 175 4.64 -6.33 21.19
N ALA A 176 4.81 -7.38 21.99
CA ALA A 176 4.05 -8.63 21.84
C ALA A 176 2.53 -8.39 21.92
N SER A 177 2.07 -7.58 22.85
CA SER A 177 0.65 -7.24 23.02
C SER A 177 0.09 -6.49 21.79
N VAL A 178 0.83 -5.51 21.27
CA VAL A 178 0.44 -4.75 20.08
C VAL A 178 0.40 -5.65 18.84
N CYS A 179 1.40 -6.53 18.67
CA CYS A 179 1.42 -7.48 17.57
C CYS A 179 0.21 -8.44 17.61
N ARG A 180 -0.13 -8.99 18.77
CA ARG A 180 -1.31 -9.88 18.91
C ARG A 180 -2.62 -9.20 18.58
N ARG A 181 -2.81 -7.97 19.02
CA ARG A 181 -4.01 -7.20 18.69
C ARG A 181 -4.11 -6.96 17.18
N CYS A 182 -3.01 -6.59 16.53
CA CYS A 182 -2.95 -6.44 15.07
C CYS A 182 -3.22 -7.78 14.35
N ALA A 183 -2.69 -8.90 14.85
CA ALA A 183 -2.95 -10.22 14.28
C ALA A 183 -4.44 -10.60 14.36
N GLU A 184 -5.10 -10.29 15.47
CA GLU A 184 -6.52 -10.58 15.67
C GLU A 184 -7.39 -9.79 14.70
N SER A 185 -7.24 -8.46 14.64
CA SER A 185 -8.01 -7.61 13.71
C SER A 185 -7.73 -7.96 12.24
N CYS A 186 -6.49 -8.28 11.88
CA CYS A 186 -6.13 -8.72 10.54
C CYS A 186 -6.78 -10.07 10.16
N ARG A 187 -6.89 -11.04 11.08
CA ARG A 187 -7.58 -12.31 10.80
C ARG A 187 -9.05 -12.14 10.50
N GLU A 188 -9.69 -11.18 11.12
CA GLU A 188 -11.09 -10.88 10.83
C GLU A 188 -11.27 -10.35 9.41
N MET A 189 -10.32 -9.54 8.93
CA MET A 189 -10.33 -8.98 7.58
C MET A 189 -9.88 -9.97 6.50
N ALA A 190 -9.23 -11.07 6.85
CA ALA A 190 -8.75 -12.10 5.92
C ALA A 190 -9.82 -13.11 5.50
N LYS A 191 -11.04 -13.02 6.05
CA LYS A 191 -12.18 -13.91 5.73
C LYS A 191 -12.84 -13.48 4.41
#